data_ac6736abdec2c787b162747fc77f0769
#
_entry.id   ac6736abdec2c787b162747fc77f0769
#
_cell.length_a   1.000
_cell.length_b   1.000
_cell.length_c   1.000
_cell.angle_alpha   90.00
_cell.angle_beta   90.00
_cell.angle_gamma   90.00
#
_symmetry.space_group_name_H-M   'P 1'
#
loop_
_entity.id
_entity.type
_entity.pdbx_description
1 polymer ?
#
loop_
_entity_poly.entity_id
_entity_poly.type
_entity_poly.pdbx_seq_one_letter_code
_entity_poly.pdbx_strand_id
1 'polypeptide(L)'
;MKIFKSLTKRYIILTPILLVIVVAQVETYSQLTTSGTFGAAVRLAIPILLAGLGGLYSEKTGVVNIGLEGMMIMGTWFGAWGGFTFGAWQGVFIGMLGGALFGLIHAIATVSFQVDHIVSGVAINILAAGVARFLNVIAYQDVAFASSTASPRIQGDIGRLTVPYLAGGKINENETFNLFGSIEDLDLFLVSDAAGLVLGFLSNISHLTIFALALIPLSVIVLWYTPVGLQMRSVGEYPSGSESLGVNVYLMKY
;
A
#
# COMPACT_ATOMS: atom_id res chain seq x y z
N MET A 1 -22.27 -16.78 22.88
CA MET A 1 -22.27 -15.66 21.92
C MET A 1 -20.85 -15.19 21.48
N LYS A 2 -19.82 -15.12 22.37
CA LYS A 2 -18.43 -14.76 21.98
C LYS A 2 -17.74 -15.79 21.07
N ILE A 3 -17.95 -17.08 21.28
CA ILE A 3 -17.36 -18.17 20.49
C ILE A 3 -17.91 -18.17 19.05
N PHE A 4 -19.21 -17.94 18.87
CA PHE A 4 -19.86 -17.87 17.55
C PHE A 4 -19.33 -16.67 16.72
N LYS A 5 -19.12 -15.49 17.35
CA LYS A 5 -18.52 -14.32 16.69
C LYS A 5 -17.04 -14.54 16.29
N SER A 6 -16.29 -15.33 17.05
CA SER A 6 -14.90 -15.69 16.72
C SER A 6 -14.83 -16.67 15.55
N LEU A 7 -15.72 -17.66 15.50
CA LEU A 7 -15.81 -18.60 14.40
C LEU A 7 -16.21 -17.91 13.09
N THR A 8 -17.21 -17.04 13.11
CA THR A 8 -17.67 -16.32 11.92
C THR A 8 -16.58 -15.44 11.31
N LYS A 9 -15.74 -14.79 12.13
CA LYS A 9 -14.61 -13.98 11.63
C LYS A 9 -13.53 -14.84 10.93
N ARG A 10 -13.27 -16.04 11.41
CA ARG A 10 -12.30 -16.96 10.78
C ARG A 10 -12.78 -17.45 9.41
N TYR A 11 -14.06 -17.74 9.27
CA TYR A 11 -14.65 -18.19 8.00
C TYR A 11 -14.69 -17.09 6.95
N ILE A 12 -14.88 -15.81 7.32
CA ILE A 12 -14.85 -14.68 6.40
C ILE A 12 -13.50 -14.55 5.66
N ILE A 13 -12.40 -14.88 6.33
CA ILE A 13 -11.06 -14.82 5.72
C ILE A 13 -10.73 -16.08 4.93
N LEU A 14 -11.08 -17.25 5.48
CA LEU A 14 -10.75 -18.53 4.85
C LEU A 14 -11.61 -18.86 3.64
N THR A 15 -12.87 -18.43 3.62
CA THR A 15 -13.79 -18.72 2.51
C THR A 15 -13.32 -18.20 1.16
N PRO A 16 -12.87 -16.94 1.01
CA PRO A 16 -12.39 -16.46 -0.29
C PRO A 16 -11.10 -17.16 -0.72
N ILE A 17 -10.21 -17.51 0.19
CA ILE A 17 -8.98 -18.25 -0.12
C ILE A 17 -9.34 -19.66 -0.64
N LEU A 18 -10.23 -20.35 0.06
CA LEU A 18 -10.74 -21.65 -0.36
C LEU A 18 -11.46 -21.59 -1.70
N LEU A 19 -12.23 -20.52 -1.93
CA LEU A 19 -12.93 -20.33 -3.21
C LEU A 19 -11.92 -20.17 -4.35
N VAL A 20 -10.85 -19.38 -4.17
CA VAL A 20 -9.80 -19.20 -5.19
C VAL A 20 -9.12 -20.53 -5.48
N ILE A 21 -8.77 -21.31 -4.46
CA ILE A 21 -8.15 -22.62 -4.64
C ILE A 21 -9.09 -23.60 -5.37
N VAL A 22 -10.39 -23.63 -5.00
CA VAL A 22 -11.37 -24.49 -5.68
C VAL A 22 -11.58 -24.08 -7.14
N VAL A 23 -11.64 -22.78 -7.43
CA VAL A 23 -11.77 -22.28 -8.80
C VAL A 23 -10.53 -22.59 -9.62
N ALA A 24 -9.35 -22.56 -9.02
CA ALA A 24 -8.09 -22.89 -9.69
C ALA A 24 -8.00 -24.38 -10.12
N GLN A 25 -8.80 -25.27 -9.53
CA GLN A 25 -8.87 -26.69 -9.94
C GLN A 25 -9.51 -26.88 -11.33
N VAL A 26 -10.13 -25.85 -11.90
CA VAL A 26 -10.57 -25.87 -13.29
C VAL A 26 -9.36 -25.54 -14.17
N GLU A 27 -9.01 -26.41 -15.13
CA GLU A 27 -7.80 -26.27 -15.99
C GLU A 27 -7.60 -24.85 -16.54
N THR A 28 -8.69 -24.16 -16.90
CA THR A 28 -8.67 -22.77 -17.41
C THR A 28 -8.15 -21.75 -16.39
N TYR A 29 -8.23 -22.05 -15.08
CA TYR A 29 -7.90 -21.11 -14.01
C TYR A 29 -6.72 -21.55 -13.12
N SER A 30 -6.03 -22.63 -13.50
CA SER A 30 -4.89 -23.19 -12.74
C SER A 30 -3.79 -22.15 -12.46
N GLN A 31 -3.64 -21.13 -13.30
CA GLN A 31 -2.65 -20.08 -13.12
C GLN A 31 -2.97 -19.11 -11.97
N LEU A 32 -4.19 -19.11 -11.41
CA LEU A 32 -4.57 -18.17 -10.34
C LEU A 32 -3.82 -18.41 -9.04
N THR A 33 -3.43 -19.65 -8.78
CA THR A 33 -2.73 -20.06 -7.54
C THR A 33 -1.23 -20.17 -7.70
N THR A 34 -0.71 -19.92 -8.90
CA THR A 34 0.75 -19.93 -9.11
C THR A 34 1.44 -18.85 -8.29
N SER A 35 2.62 -19.16 -7.81
CA SER A 35 3.49 -18.24 -7.05
C SER A 35 3.75 -16.92 -7.78
N GLY A 36 3.89 -16.96 -9.11
CA GLY A 36 4.06 -15.78 -9.95
C GLY A 36 2.86 -14.84 -9.91
N THR A 37 1.66 -15.36 -10.10
CA THR A 37 0.41 -14.59 -10.09
C THR A 37 0.12 -14.02 -8.71
N PHE A 38 0.25 -14.84 -7.66
CA PHE A 38 0.00 -14.39 -6.30
C PHE A 38 1.03 -13.35 -5.85
N GLY A 39 2.31 -13.55 -6.15
CA GLY A 39 3.35 -12.56 -5.88
C GLY A 39 3.12 -11.22 -6.61
N ALA A 40 2.60 -11.25 -7.84
CA ALA A 40 2.18 -10.04 -8.55
C ALA A 40 1.00 -9.36 -7.86
N ALA A 41 -0.02 -10.12 -7.45
CA ALA A 41 -1.18 -9.61 -6.72
C ALA A 41 -0.78 -8.92 -5.40
N VAL A 42 0.11 -9.53 -4.63
CA VAL A 42 0.65 -8.92 -3.39
C VAL A 42 1.33 -7.58 -3.70
N ARG A 43 2.20 -7.52 -4.71
CA ARG A 43 2.89 -6.28 -5.09
C ARG A 43 1.91 -5.17 -5.48
N LEU A 44 0.87 -5.49 -6.24
CA LEU A 44 -0.16 -4.54 -6.68
C LEU A 44 -1.08 -4.09 -5.53
N ALA A 45 -1.28 -4.92 -4.52
CA ALA A 45 -2.08 -4.57 -3.34
C ALA A 45 -1.39 -3.55 -2.40
N ILE A 46 -0.05 -3.47 -2.40
CA ILE A 46 0.70 -2.61 -1.47
C ILE A 46 0.33 -1.12 -1.56
N PRO A 47 0.27 -0.48 -2.74
CA PRO A 47 -0.12 0.93 -2.82
C PRO A 47 -1.54 1.17 -2.28
N ILE A 48 -2.48 0.28 -2.59
CA ILE A 48 -3.87 0.37 -2.11
C ILE A 48 -3.92 0.24 -0.58
N LEU A 49 -3.16 -0.69 -0.03
CA LEU A 49 -3.04 -0.90 1.41
C LEU A 49 -2.48 0.33 2.12
N LEU A 50 -1.41 0.93 1.59
CA LEU A 50 -0.81 2.13 2.17
C LEU A 50 -1.76 3.33 2.10
N ALA A 51 -2.48 3.50 0.99
CA ALA A 51 -3.51 4.52 0.86
C ALA A 51 -4.65 4.30 1.89
N GLY A 52 -5.10 3.05 2.05
CA GLY A 52 -6.08 2.68 3.07
C GLY A 52 -5.62 2.97 4.50
N LEU A 53 -4.34 2.74 4.82
CA LEU A 53 -3.77 3.13 6.11
C LEU A 53 -3.78 4.66 6.29
N GLY A 54 -3.39 5.43 5.27
CA GLY A 54 -3.47 6.89 5.29
C GLY A 54 -4.89 7.38 5.54
N GLY A 55 -5.88 6.81 4.83
CA GLY A 55 -7.31 7.07 5.03
C GLY A 55 -7.77 6.74 6.45
N LEU A 56 -7.31 5.61 7.00
CA LEU A 56 -7.64 5.19 8.36
C LEU A 56 -7.18 6.24 9.41
N TYR A 57 -5.96 6.76 9.29
CA TYR A 57 -5.47 7.82 10.18
C TYR A 57 -6.29 9.10 10.06
N SER A 58 -6.57 9.53 8.85
CA SER A 58 -7.38 10.71 8.57
C SER A 58 -8.80 10.57 9.15
N GLU A 59 -9.50 9.46 8.89
CA GLU A 59 -10.83 9.21 9.42
C GLU A 59 -10.86 9.12 10.96
N LYS A 60 -9.81 8.57 11.58
CA LYS A 60 -9.71 8.48 13.04
C LYS A 60 -9.54 9.85 13.71
N THR A 61 -9.12 10.87 12.98
CA THR A 61 -9.09 12.27 13.46
C THR A 61 -10.30 13.08 13.05
N GLY A 62 -11.30 12.44 12.39
CA GLY A 62 -12.53 13.08 11.94
C GLY A 62 -12.42 13.85 10.63
N VAL A 63 -11.37 13.60 9.85
CA VAL A 63 -11.19 14.17 8.50
C VAL A 63 -11.38 13.06 7.47
N VAL A 64 -12.46 13.11 6.70
CA VAL A 64 -12.72 12.15 5.62
C VAL A 64 -11.87 12.51 4.40
N ASN A 65 -10.98 11.62 3.98
CA ASN A 65 -10.08 11.88 2.86
C ASN A 65 -10.45 11.05 1.62
N ILE A 66 -11.24 11.62 0.73
CA ILE A 66 -11.59 11.01 -0.57
C ILE A 66 -10.52 11.33 -1.63
N GLY A 67 -9.60 12.26 -1.35
CA GLY A 67 -8.53 12.68 -2.26
C GLY A 67 -7.32 11.74 -2.32
N LEU A 68 -7.37 10.56 -1.70
CA LEU A 68 -6.26 9.60 -1.64
C LEU A 68 -5.76 9.18 -3.02
N GLU A 69 -6.64 9.04 -4.00
CA GLU A 69 -6.28 8.69 -5.38
C GLU A 69 -5.37 9.78 -5.99
N GLY A 70 -5.77 11.05 -5.87
CA GLY A 70 -4.95 12.17 -6.36
C GLY A 70 -3.61 12.29 -5.64
N MET A 71 -3.58 12.05 -4.32
CA MET A 71 -2.35 12.02 -3.54
C MET A 71 -1.41 10.89 -4.01
N MET A 72 -1.96 9.71 -4.33
CA MET A 72 -1.19 8.60 -4.90
C MET A 72 -0.65 8.94 -6.30
N ILE A 73 -1.47 9.56 -7.17
CA ILE A 73 -1.04 10.00 -8.51
C ILE A 73 0.15 10.94 -8.39
N MET A 74 0.07 11.94 -7.53
CA MET A 74 1.16 12.90 -7.34
C MET A 74 2.38 12.25 -6.67
N GLY A 75 2.18 11.42 -5.67
CA GLY A 75 3.25 10.63 -5.07
C GLY A 75 3.97 9.75 -6.10
N THR A 76 3.23 9.13 -7.00
CA THR A 76 3.78 8.32 -8.10
C THR A 76 4.58 9.19 -9.08
N TRP A 77 4.05 10.37 -9.44
CA TRP A 77 4.75 11.29 -10.34
C TRP A 77 6.08 11.77 -9.75
N PHE A 78 6.04 12.29 -8.52
CA PHE A 78 7.25 12.74 -7.81
C PHE A 78 8.25 11.60 -7.59
N GLY A 79 7.75 10.41 -7.28
CA GLY A 79 8.56 9.21 -7.12
C GLY A 79 9.25 8.79 -8.41
N ALA A 80 8.54 8.81 -9.53
CA ALA A 80 9.10 8.50 -10.84
C ALA A 80 10.12 9.54 -11.29
N TRP A 81 9.80 10.83 -11.15
CA TRP A 81 10.74 11.92 -11.46
C TRP A 81 11.99 11.87 -10.59
N GLY A 82 11.82 11.71 -9.29
CA GLY A 82 12.93 11.58 -8.35
C GLY A 82 13.79 10.35 -8.58
N GLY A 83 13.14 9.21 -8.89
CA GLY A 83 13.82 7.97 -9.21
C GLY A 83 14.60 8.03 -10.53
N PHE A 84 14.06 8.70 -11.54
CA PHE A 84 14.75 8.93 -12.80
C PHE A 84 15.96 9.86 -12.65
N THR A 85 15.83 10.92 -11.84
CA THR A 85 16.84 11.97 -11.73
C THR A 85 17.94 11.62 -10.71
N PHE A 86 17.58 11.02 -9.58
CA PHE A 86 18.49 10.84 -8.43
C PHE A 86 18.71 9.37 -8.05
N GLY A 87 17.92 8.44 -8.59
CA GLY A 87 17.98 7.01 -8.30
C GLY A 87 16.80 6.49 -7.49
N ALA A 88 16.65 5.16 -7.46
CA ALA A 88 15.45 4.47 -6.99
C ALA A 88 15.06 4.81 -5.54
N TRP A 89 16.00 4.83 -4.60
CA TRP A 89 15.74 5.14 -3.19
C TRP A 89 15.35 6.60 -2.96
N GLN A 90 16.04 7.53 -3.62
CA GLN A 90 15.70 8.95 -3.59
C GLN A 90 14.29 9.19 -4.15
N GLY A 91 13.94 8.45 -5.22
CA GLY A 91 12.59 8.47 -5.78
C GLY A 91 11.52 8.10 -4.76
N VAL A 92 11.77 7.09 -3.92
CA VAL A 92 10.82 6.73 -2.84
C VAL A 92 10.59 7.89 -1.89
N PHE A 93 11.65 8.53 -1.38
CA PHE A 93 11.52 9.67 -0.46
C PHE A 93 10.84 10.88 -1.12
N ILE A 94 11.21 11.20 -2.35
CA ILE A 94 10.60 12.32 -3.11
C ILE A 94 9.12 12.02 -3.39
N GLY A 95 8.77 10.76 -3.70
CA GLY A 95 7.38 10.33 -3.86
C GLY A 95 6.56 10.45 -2.58
N MET A 96 7.13 10.08 -1.43
CA MET A 96 6.48 10.28 -0.12
C MET A 96 6.21 11.77 0.15
N LEU A 97 7.18 12.64 -0.11
CA LEU A 97 7.02 14.09 0.05
C LEU A 97 5.98 14.66 -0.93
N GLY A 98 5.96 14.20 -2.18
CA GLY A 98 4.98 14.60 -3.17
C GLY A 98 3.54 14.24 -2.78
N GLY A 99 3.33 13.01 -2.31
CA GLY A 99 2.04 12.59 -1.77
C GLY A 99 1.64 13.38 -0.51
N ALA A 100 2.59 13.59 0.41
CA ALA A 100 2.37 14.37 1.63
C ALA A 100 2.03 15.85 1.34
N LEU A 101 2.62 16.45 0.30
CA LEU A 101 2.29 17.81 -0.12
C LEU A 101 0.81 17.93 -0.51
N PHE A 102 0.28 16.99 -1.26
CA PHE A 102 -1.13 16.98 -1.64
C PHE A 102 -2.04 16.65 -0.45
N GLY A 103 -1.57 15.80 0.48
CA GLY A 103 -2.21 15.59 1.77
C GLY A 103 -2.30 16.88 2.61
N LEU A 104 -1.21 17.64 2.66
CA LEU A 104 -1.17 18.93 3.34
C LEU A 104 -2.13 19.95 2.71
N ILE A 105 -2.23 20.01 1.38
CA ILE A 105 -3.20 20.87 0.68
C ILE A 105 -4.63 20.49 1.09
N HIS A 106 -4.97 19.20 1.15
CA HIS A 106 -6.27 18.71 1.63
C HIS A 106 -6.51 19.10 3.09
N ALA A 107 -5.52 18.91 3.96
CA ALA A 107 -5.62 19.28 5.38
C ALA A 107 -5.82 20.80 5.55
N ILE A 108 -5.08 21.64 4.84
CA ILE A 108 -5.28 23.10 4.87
C ILE A 108 -6.68 23.47 4.43
N ALA A 109 -7.18 22.89 3.33
CA ALA A 109 -8.52 23.16 2.84
C ALA A 109 -9.60 22.76 3.85
N THR A 110 -9.51 21.55 4.42
CA THR A 110 -10.55 20.97 5.27
C THR A 110 -10.46 21.41 6.74
N VAL A 111 -9.25 21.51 7.29
CA VAL A 111 -9.03 21.85 8.70
C VAL A 111 -8.97 23.36 8.93
N SER A 112 -8.21 24.12 8.11
CA SER A 112 -8.07 25.56 8.28
C SER A 112 -9.17 26.36 7.61
N PHE A 113 -9.54 26.04 6.37
CA PHE A 113 -10.57 26.76 5.64
C PHE A 113 -11.97 26.15 5.78
N GLN A 114 -12.09 25.00 6.48
CA GLN A 114 -13.37 24.32 6.73
C GLN A 114 -14.16 24.00 5.45
N VAL A 115 -13.42 23.78 4.35
CA VAL A 115 -14.02 23.32 3.09
C VAL A 115 -14.56 21.89 3.30
N ASP A 116 -15.69 21.62 2.68
CA ASP A 116 -16.25 20.27 2.70
C ASP A 116 -15.23 19.22 2.23
N HIS A 117 -15.10 18.14 2.99
CA HIS A 117 -14.09 17.10 2.78
C HIS A 117 -14.23 16.41 1.43
N ILE A 118 -15.48 16.18 0.99
CA ILE A 118 -15.78 15.53 -0.30
C ILE A 118 -15.38 16.45 -1.44
N VAL A 119 -15.76 17.73 -1.36
CA VAL A 119 -15.43 18.73 -2.37
C VAL A 119 -13.91 18.88 -2.52
N SER A 120 -13.20 19.01 -1.41
CA SER A 120 -11.72 19.10 -1.41
C SER A 120 -11.08 17.83 -1.99
N GLY A 121 -11.54 16.64 -1.62
CA GLY A 121 -11.00 15.37 -2.10
C GLY A 121 -11.20 15.18 -3.60
N VAL A 122 -12.41 15.44 -4.11
CA VAL A 122 -12.71 15.35 -5.55
C VAL A 122 -11.89 16.37 -6.35
N ALA A 123 -11.75 17.59 -5.84
CA ALA A 123 -10.91 18.61 -6.48
C ALA A 123 -9.45 18.16 -6.60
N ILE A 124 -8.88 17.54 -5.56
CA ILE A 124 -7.52 17.01 -5.58
C ILE A 124 -7.38 15.87 -6.60
N ASN A 125 -8.33 14.95 -6.69
CA ASN A 125 -8.28 13.85 -7.65
C ASN A 125 -8.26 14.36 -9.10
N ILE A 126 -9.11 15.34 -9.42
CA ILE A 126 -9.16 15.96 -10.76
C ILE A 126 -7.87 16.74 -11.05
N LEU A 127 -7.44 17.56 -10.08
CA LEU A 127 -6.24 18.39 -10.23
C LEU A 127 -4.99 17.54 -10.41
N ALA A 128 -4.82 16.50 -9.61
CA ALA A 128 -3.64 15.63 -9.65
C ALA A 128 -3.45 14.96 -11.01
N ALA A 129 -4.52 14.46 -11.62
CA ALA A 129 -4.45 13.83 -12.93
C ALA A 129 -4.02 14.83 -14.02
N GLY A 130 -4.52 16.05 -13.99
CA GLY A 130 -4.13 17.13 -14.92
C GLY A 130 -2.70 17.58 -14.71
N VAL A 131 -2.32 17.85 -13.46
CA VAL A 131 -0.97 18.29 -13.07
C VAL A 131 0.08 17.22 -13.41
N ALA A 132 -0.17 15.96 -13.12
CA ALA A 132 0.77 14.87 -13.42
C ALA A 132 1.05 14.77 -14.94
N ARG A 133 0.01 14.88 -15.79
CA ARG A 133 0.18 14.88 -17.25
C ARG A 133 0.96 16.09 -17.73
N PHE A 134 0.64 17.27 -17.23
CA PHE A 134 1.33 18.51 -17.57
C PHE A 134 2.82 18.44 -17.19
N LEU A 135 3.11 18.00 -15.98
CA LEU A 135 4.47 17.86 -15.50
C LEU A 135 5.25 16.77 -16.27
N ASN A 136 4.61 15.69 -16.70
CA ASN A 136 5.26 14.68 -17.56
C ASN A 136 5.76 15.30 -18.88
N VAL A 137 4.92 16.12 -19.53
CA VAL A 137 5.31 16.78 -20.78
C VAL A 137 6.52 17.70 -20.57
N ILE A 138 6.54 18.47 -19.48
CA ILE A 138 7.65 19.40 -19.21
C ILE A 138 8.91 18.66 -18.78
N ALA A 139 8.78 17.69 -17.85
CA ALA A 139 9.94 17.04 -17.24
C ALA A 139 10.66 16.06 -18.19
N TYR A 140 9.93 15.51 -19.18
CA TYR A 140 10.46 14.44 -20.03
C TYR A 140 10.39 14.76 -21.53
N GLN A 141 10.20 16.04 -21.91
CA GLN A 141 10.07 16.46 -23.33
C GLN A 141 11.24 16.00 -24.22
N ASP A 142 12.45 15.97 -23.67
CA ASP A 142 13.69 15.63 -24.38
C ASP A 142 14.13 14.18 -24.16
N VAL A 143 13.32 13.36 -23.46
CA VAL A 143 13.69 11.98 -23.14
C VAL A 143 13.05 11.03 -24.11
N ALA A 144 13.88 10.22 -24.78
CA ALA A 144 13.40 9.18 -25.71
C ALA A 144 12.45 8.20 -25.01
N PHE A 145 11.37 7.81 -25.70
CA PHE A 145 10.34 6.89 -25.21
C PHE A 145 9.50 7.39 -24.03
N ALA A 146 9.64 8.66 -23.62
CA ALA A 146 8.72 9.27 -22.67
C ALA A 146 7.38 9.62 -23.36
N SER A 147 6.30 9.57 -22.60
CA SER A 147 4.97 9.97 -23.07
C SER A 147 4.27 10.86 -22.05
N SER A 148 3.17 11.49 -22.44
CA SER A 148 2.36 12.30 -21.52
C SER A 148 1.77 11.50 -20.36
N THR A 149 1.80 10.17 -20.43
CA THR A 149 1.18 9.28 -19.43
C THR A 149 2.15 8.28 -18.81
N ALA A 150 3.41 8.22 -19.25
CA ALA A 150 4.40 7.29 -18.76
C ALA A 150 5.75 7.98 -18.52
N SER A 151 6.38 7.69 -17.39
CA SER A 151 7.75 8.12 -17.11
C SER A 151 8.77 7.25 -17.85
N PRO A 152 9.98 7.77 -18.09
CA PRO A 152 11.11 6.95 -18.50
C PRO A 152 11.41 5.85 -17.48
N ARG A 153 12.20 4.86 -17.89
CA ARG A 153 12.62 3.78 -17.01
C ARG A 153 13.52 4.31 -15.89
N ILE A 154 13.16 4.03 -14.64
CA ILE A 154 13.97 4.39 -13.47
C ILE A 154 15.21 3.49 -13.45
N GLN A 155 16.39 4.07 -13.23
CA GLN A 155 17.63 3.35 -13.08
C GLN A 155 17.84 2.95 -11.61
N GLY A 156 18.42 1.75 -11.41
CA GLY A 156 18.66 1.20 -10.08
C GLY A 156 17.56 0.27 -9.61
N ASP A 157 17.83 -0.46 -8.53
CA ASP A 157 16.90 -1.38 -7.89
C ASP A 157 16.79 -1.02 -6.39
N ILE A 158 15.60 -1.20 -5.85
CA ILE A 158 15.31 -1.02 -4.42
C ILE A 158 15.77 -2.25 -3.62
N GLY A 159 16.09 -3.32 -4.32
CA GLY A 159 16.42 -4.60 -3.75
C GLY A 159 15.18 -5.45 -3.45
N ARG A 160 15.38 -6.75 -3.58
CA ARG A 160 14.37 -7.78 -3.37
C ARG A 160 14.93 -8.89 -2.53
N LEU A 161 14.09 -9.44 -1.67
CA LEU A 161 14.40 -10.56 -0.81
C LEU A 161 13.59 -11.78 -1.23
N THR A 162 14.25 -12.91 -1.33
CA THR A 162 13.61 -14.23 -1.41
C THR A 162 14.06 -15.02 -0.20
N VAL A 163 13.11 -15.60 0.54
CA VAL A 163 13.40 -16.27 1.80
C VAL A 163 14.21 -17.54 1.52
N PRO A 164 15.42 -17.67 2.12
CA PRO A 164 16.25 -18.88 1.95
C PRO A 164 15.52 -20.13 2.47
N TYR A 165 15.85 -21.30 1.92
CA TYR A 165 15.31 -22.62 2.21
C TYR A 165 13.81 -22.81 1.96
N LEU A 166 12.99 -21.78 2.12
CA LEU A 166 11.54 -21.87 1.90
C LEU A 166 11.19 -21.54 0.45
N ALA A 167 11.83 -20.50 -0.11
CA ALA A 167 11.55 -19.99 -1.45
C ALA A 167 12.77 -19.99 -2.39
N GLY A 168 13.86 -20.65 -2.03
CA GLY A 168 15.07 -20.72 -2.87
C GLY A 168 15.93 -19.44 -2.86
N GLY A 169 15.86 -18.63 -1.79
CA GLY A 169 16.71 -17.46 -1.65
C GLY A 169 18.20 -17.79 -1.52
N LYS A 170 19.06 -16.76 -1.63
CA LYS A 170 20.52 -16.94 -1.55
C LYS A 170 21.04 -16.69 -0.14
N ILE A 171 22.03 -17.51 0.28
CA ILE A 171 22.86 -17.29 1.46
C ILE A 171 24.32 -17.31 1.01
N ASN A 172 25.06 -16.24 1.28
CA ASN A 172 26.48 -16.11 0.87
C ASN A 172 26.68 -16.44 -0.62
N GLU A 173 25.82 -15.87 -1.49
CA GLU A 173 25.81 -16.05 -2.96
C GLU A 173 25.40 -17.45 -3.46
N ASN A 174 25.27 -18.44 -2.59
CA ASN A 174 24.79 -19.78 -2.94
C ASN A 174 23.25 -19.84 -2.88
N GLU A 175 22.64 -20.42 -3.91
CA GLU A 175 21.21 -20.69 -3.94
C GLU A 175 20.88 -21.79 -2.93
N THR A 176 19.79 -21.58 -2.18
CA THR A 176 19.31 -22.56 -1.21
C THR A 176 18.18 -23.40 -1.82
N PHE A 177 17.86 -24.53 -1.17
CA PHE A 177 16.74 -25.35 -1.56
C PHE A 177 15.43 -24.56 -1.55
N ASN A 178 14.55 -24.82 -2.51
CA ASN A 178 13.25 -24.17 -2.64
C ASN A 178 12.14 -25.16 -2.20
N LEU A 179 11.83 -25.20 -0.91
CA LEU A 179 10.85 -26.13 -0.35
C LEU A 179 9.45 -25.97 -0.98
N PHE A 180 8.92 -24.74 -0.97
CA PHE A 180 7.58 -24.49 -1.49
C PHE A 180 7.51 -24.59 -3.01
N GLY A 181 8.57 -24.24 -3.74
CA GLY A 181 8.63 -24.47 -5.18
C GLY A 181 8.61 -25.96 -5.52
N SER A 182 9.35 -26.79 -4.81
CA SER A 182 9.31 -28.24 -5.02
C SER A 182 7.95 -28.85 -4.73
N ILE A 183 7.18 -28.27 -3.77
CA ILE A 183 5.81 -28.73 -3.48
C ILE A 183 4.83 -28.20 -4.54
N GLU A 184 5.00 -26.98 -5.01
CA GLU A 184 4.20 -26.40 -6.12
C GLU A 184 4.34 -27.27 -7.37
N ASP A 185 5.55 -27.71 -7.71
CA ASP A 185 5.87 -28.53 -8.88
C ASP A 185 5.33 -29.99 -8.80
N LEU A 186 4.93 -30.46 -7.63
CA LEU A 186 4.35 -31.81 -7.47
C LEU A 186 2.94 -31.95 -8.01
N ASP A 187 2.27 -30.85 -8.30
CA ASP A 187 0.88 -30.78 -8.81
C ASP A 187 -0.14 -31.60 -8.01
N LEU A 188 0.05 -31.61 -6.68
CA LEU A 188 -0.84 -32.30 -5.74
C LEU A 188 -2.06 -31.44 -5.44
N PHE A 189 -3.25 -32.00 -5.57
CA PHE A 189 -4.52 -31.35 -5.30
C PHE A 189 -4.50 -30.54 -3.98
N LEU A 190 -4.84 -29.25 -4.04
CA LEU A 190 -4.83 -28.28 -2.93
C LEU A 190 -3.45 -27.98 -2.31
N VAL A 191 -2.54 -28.94 -2.28
CA VAL A 191 -1.24 -28.78 -1.60
C VAL A 191 -0.31 -27.92 -2.43
N SER A 192 -0.24 -28.17 -3.75
CA SER A 192 0.58 -27.37 -4.66
C SER A 192 0.05 -25.94 -4.77
N ASP A 193 -1.27 -25.76 -4.82
CA ASP A 193 -1.90 -24.42 -4.81
C ASP A 193 -1.56 -23.64 -3.52
N ALA A 194 -1.68 -24.28 -2.38
CA ALA A 194 -1.32 -23.67 -1.11
C ALA A 194 0.19 -23.31 -1.05
N ALA A 195 1.04 -24.19 -1.57
CA ALA A 195 2.48 -23.94 -1.67
C ALA A 195 2.78 -22.78 -2.60
N GLY A 196 2.13 -22.69 -3.77
CA GLY A 196 2.25 -21.58 -4.71
C GLY A 196 1.86 -20.23 -4.09
N LEU A 197 0.75 -20.16 -3.33
CA LEU A 197 0.35 -18.96 -2.59
C LEU A 197 1.40 -18.54 -1.56
N VAL A 198 1.94 -19.49 -0.79
CA VAL A 198 2.97 -19.19 0.21
C VAL A 198 4.27 -18.78 -0.46
N LEU A 199 4.67 -19.47 -1.52
CA LEU A 199 5.87 -19.14 -2.30
C LEU A 199 5.78 -17.74 -2.92
N GLY A 200 4.64 -17.39 -3.50
CA GLY A 200 4.40 -16.06 -4.06
C GLY A 200 4.52 -14.94 -3.03
N PHE A 201 4.20 -15.23 -1.77
CA PHE A 201 4.38 -14.29 -0.65
C PHE A 201 5.84 -14.25 -0.15
N LEU A 202 6.62 -15.33 -0.28
CA LEU A 202 7.99 -15.44 0.25
C LEU A 202 9.06 -15.16 -0.81
N SER A 203 8.72 -15.18 -2.10
CA SER A 203 9.66 -15.00 -3.20
C SER A 203 9.63 -13.59 -3.77
N ASN A 204 10.81 -13.07 -4.06
CA ASN A 204 10.97 -11.81 -4.81
C ASN A 204 10.25 -10.61 -4.17
N ILE A 205 10.26 -10.51 -2.83
CA ILE A 205 9.62 -9.45 -2.07
C ILE A 205 10.51 -8.21 -2.10
N SER A 206 9.96 -7.06 -2.54
CA SER A 206 10.66 -5.78 -2.43
C SER A 206 10.82 -5.37 -0.96
N HIS A 207 11.95 -4.72 -0.62
CA HIS A 207 12.14 -4.12 0.70
C HIS A 207 11.00 -3.15 1.06
N LEU A 208 10.44 -2.44 0.07
CA LEU A 208 9.27 -1.57 0.29
C LEU A 208 8.01 -2.36 0.65
N THR A 209 7.82 -3.56 0.08
CA THR A 209 6.70 -4.45 0.45
C THR A 209 6.82 -4.86 1.91
N ILE A 210 8.02 -5.24 2.36
CA ILE A 210 8.26 -5.62 3.76
C ILE A 210 7.97 -4.43 4.69
N PHE A 211 8.48 -3.24 4.33
CA PHE A 211 8.22 -2.02 5.10
C PHE A 211 6.72 -1.71 5.17
N ALA A 212 6.01 -1.76 4.04
CA ALA A 212 4.56 -1.52 3.99
C ALA A 212 3.76 -2.50 4.87
N LEU A 213 4.12 -3.79 4.82
CA LEU A 213 3.49 -4.80 5.66
C LEU A 213 3.77 -4.58 7.14
N ALA A 214 4.97 -4.12 7.51
CA ALA A 214 5.32 -3.78 8.89
C ALA A 214 4.55 -2.55 9.42
N LEU A 215 4.10 -1.65 8.53
CA LEU A 215 3.27 -0.50 8.92
C LEU A 215 1.87 -0.91 9.41
N ILE A 216 1.35 -2.07 9.01
CA ILE A 216 0.03 -2.54 9.47
C ILE A 216 0.01 -2.77 10.98
N PRO A 217 0.82 -3.69 11.56
CA PRO A 217 0.84 -3.89 13.00
C PRO A 217 1.30 -2.63 13.75
N LEU A 218 2.23 -1.86 13.18
CA LEU A 218 2.65 -0.59 13.76
C LEU A 218 1.49 0.40 13.87
N SER A 219 0.64 0.50 12.83
CA SER A 219 -0.56 1.34 12.85
C SER A 219 -1.57 0.89 13.91
N VAL A 220 -1.74 -0.42 14.09
CA VAL A 220 -2.56 -0.96 15.19
C VAL A 220 -1.99 -0.54 16.55
N ILE A 221 -0.68 -0.68 16.74
CA ILE A 221 -0.02 -0.28 17.99
C ILE A 221 -0.20 1.22 18.22
N VAL A 222 0.10 2.06 17.23
CA VAL A 222 -0.01 3.51 17.35
C VAL A 222 -1.44 3.94 17.67
N LEU A 223 -2.42 3.48 16.90
CA LEU A 223 -3.81 3.94 17.05
C LEU A 223 -4.50 3.40 18.30
N TRP A 224 -4.20 2.18 18.77
CA TRP A 224 -4.94 1.58 19.88
C TRP A 224 -4.17 1.48 21.19
N TYR A 225 -2.84 1.50 21.17
CA TYR A 225 -2.02 1.26 22.34
C TYR A 225 -1.12 2.45 22.75
N THR A 226 -1.21 3.60 22.03
CA THR A 226 -0.44 4.80 22.39
C THR A 226 -1.34 5.98 22.82
N PRO A 227 -0.81 6.91 23.64
CA PRO A 227 -1.51 8.14 23.99
C PRO A 227 -1.87 9.00 22.75
N VAL A 228 -1.00 9.04 21.74
CA VAL A 228 -1.24 9.77 20.49
C VAL A 228 -2.46 9.21 19.76
N GLY A 229 -2.54 7.89 19.59
CA GLY A 229 -3.70 7.26 18.97
C GLY A 229 -5.00 7.46 19.76
N LEU A 230 -4.91 7.52 21.11
CA LEU A 230 -6.06 7.87 21.94
C LEU A 230 -6.54 9.31 21.66
N GLN A 231 -5.61 10.28 21.59
CA GLN A 231 -5.92 11.67 21.26
C GLN A 231 -6.51 11.81 19.87
N MET A 232 -5.95 11.14 18.86
CA MET A 232 -6.49 11.13 17.48
C MET A 232 -7.94 10.65 17.46
N ARG A 233 -8.23 9.52 18.10
CA ARG A 233 -9.59 8.96 18.15
C ARG A 233 -10.56 9.84 18.95
N SER A 234 -10.12 10.43 20.07
CA SER A 234 -10.95 11.33 20.85
C SER A 234 -11.33 12.60 20.08
N VAL A 235 -10.36 13.16 19.32
CA VAL A 235 -10.58 14.30 18.43
C VAL A 235 -11.55 13.97 17.31
N GLY A 236 -11.49 12.75 16.75
CA GLY A 236 -12.42 12.33 15.72
C GLY A 236 -13.85 12.13 16.21
N GLU A 237 -14.02 11.65 17.46
CA GLU A 237 -15.35 11.41 18.04
C GLU A 237 -15.98 12.68 18.62
N TYR A 238 -15.22 13.47 19.38
CA TYR A 238 -15.72 14.67 20.04
C TYR A 238 -14.63 15.76 20.17
N PRO A 239 -14.43 16.57 19.10
CA PRO A 239 -13.36 17.58 19.07
C PRO A 239 -13.41 18.59 20.21
N SER A 240 -14.58 19.16 20.51
CA SER A 240 -14.74 20.18 21.57
C SER A 240 -14.48 19.62 22.96
N GLY A 241 -14.86 18.38 23.22
CA GLY A 241 -14.51 17.70 24.48
C GLY A 241 -13.01 17.42 24.61
N SER A 242 -12.36 17.02 23.53
CA SER A 242 -10.91 16.80 23.49
C SER A 242 -10.13 18.09 23.72
N GLU A 243 -10.59 19.21 23.14
CA GLU A 243 -10.01 20.54 23.34
C GLU A 243 -10.14 21.00 24.79
N SER A 244 -11.27 20.74 25.43
CA SER A 244 -11.51 21.06 26.86
C SER A 244 -10.57 20.27 27.79
N LEU A 245 -10.07 19.12 27.35
CA LEU A 245 -9.07 18.31 28.06
C LEU A 245 -7.62 18.68 27.70
N GLY A 246 -7.42 19.76 26.93
CA GLY A 246 -6.10 20.27 26.55
C GLY A 246 -5.46 19.59 25.33
N VAL A 247 -6.21 18.79 24.57
CA VAL A 247 -5.71 18.19 23.33
C VAL A 247 -5.76 19.24 22.22
N ASN A 248 -4.65 19.43 21.51
CA ASN A 248 -4.62 20.32 20.36
C ASN A 248 -5.31 19.65 19.15
N VAL A 249 -6.58 20.00 18.92
CA VAL A 249 -7.43 19.43 17.86
C VAL A 249 -6.84 19.69 16.47
N TYR A 250 -6.32 20.89 16.22
CA TYR A 250 -5.71 21.22 14.93
C TYR A 250 -4.49 20.34 14.65
N LEU A 251 -3.58 20.22 15.61
CA LEU A 251 -2.37 19.40 15.46
C LEU A 251 -2.71 17.93 15.18
N MET A 252 -3.78 17.41 15.78
CA MET A 252 -4.18 16.02 15.56
C MET A 252 -4.85 15.78 14.21
N LYS A 253 -5.43 16.81 13.60
CA LYS A 253 -6.09 16.73 12.28
C LYS A 253 -5.14 16.96 11.12
N TYR A 254 -3.99 17.64 11.35
CA TYR A 254 -2.90 17.80 10.40
C TYR A 254 -1.97 16.59 10.39
#